data_4bee3eab5839b495861cfd566f668ec4
#
_entry.id   4bee3eab5839b495861cfd566f668ec4
#
_cell.length_a   1.000
_cell.length_b   1.000
_cell.length_c   1.000
_cell.angle_alpha   90.00
_cell.angle_beta   90.00
_cell.angle_gamma   90.00
#
_symmetry.space_group_name_H-M   'P 1'
#
loop_
_entity.id
_entity.type
_entity.pdbx_description
1 polymer ?
#
loop_
_entity_poly.entity_id
_entity_poly.type
_entity_poly.pdbx_seq_one_letter_code
_entity_poly.pdbx_strand_id
1 'polypeptide(L)'
;MELARQEIPYGETASYIPELGNVNKNQLGVSIFTCDGKRESVGDTKVRFTIQSISKVITLAVALEKCGFYKVFEKVGMEPSGDAFNSLVKLDVSSDHPFNPMINSGAIAITSYLLPLVSFDDMLEITRQLCMDPDIVMDGNVYQSEMNHLSRNRAIAYLLESKGIIAMDSVQDTLDLYVRMCSL
;
A
#
# COMPACT_ATOMS: atom_id res chain seq x y z
N MET A 1 15.90 -6.27 -20.30
CA MET A 1 14.56 -6.29 -20.91
C MET A 1 14.29 -7.54 -21.75
N GLU A 2 15.12 -7.87 -22.76
CA GLU A 2 14.84 -9.02 -23.65
C GLU A 2 14.71 -10.34 -22.89
N LEU A 3 15.64 -10.65 -21.99
CA LEU A 3 15.55 -11.85 -21.14
C LEU A 3 14.28 -11.86 -20.28
N ALA A 4 13.92 -10.71 -19.67
CA ALA A 4 12.71 -10.61 -18.86
C ALA A 4 11.43 -10.77 -19.67
N ARG A 5 11.41 -10.33 -20.94
CA ARG A 5 10.25 -10.54 -21.83
C ARG A 5 10.02 -12.02 -22.15
N GLN A 6 11.05 -12.85 -22.13
CA GLN A 6 10.91 -14.30 -22.34
C GLN A 6 10.19 -15.01 -21.19
N GLU A 7 10.19 -14.40 -20.00
CA GLU A 7 9.51 -14.95 -18.81
C GLU A 7 8.02 -14.55 -18.72
N ILE A 8 7.57 -13.53 -19.49
CA ILE A 8 6.17 -13.06 -19.46
C ILE A 8 5.14 -14.18 -19.68
N PRO A 9 5.33 -15.15 -20.60
CA PRO A 9 4.35 -16.22 -20.82
C PRO A 9 4.12 -17.10 -19.60
N TYR A 10 5.10 -17.18 -18.68
CA TYR A 10 5.04 -18.02 -17.47
C TYR A 10 4.48 -17.28 -16.26
N GLY A 11 4.24 -15.97 -16.37
CA GLY A 11 3.62 -15.16 -15.33
C GLY A 11 2.15 -14.89 -15.61
N GLU A 12 1.45 -14.41 -14.58
CA GLU A 12 0.07 -13.96 -14.65
C GLU A 12 -0.08 -12.58 -13.99
N THR A 13 -1.10 -11.83 -14.40
CA THR A 13 -1.48 -10.58 -13.74
C THR A 13 -2.06 -10.88 -12.35
N ALA A 14 -1.94 -9.92 -11.43
CA ALA A 14 -2.62 -10.00 -10.15
C ALA A 14 -4.14 -10.08 -10.38
N SER A 15 -4.84 -10.98 -9.67
CA SER A 15 -6.25 -11.28 -9.91
C SER A 15 -7.13 -11.16 -8.66
N TYR A 16 -6.60 -10.59 -7.56
CA TYR A 16 -7.36 -10.44 -6.31
C TYR A 16 -8.47 -9.38 -6.39
N ILE A 17 -8.42 -8.48 -7.38
CA ILE A 17 -9.53 -7.66 -7.85
C ILE A 17 -9.61 -7.70 -9.39
N PRO A 18 -10.80 -7.59 -9.98
CA PRO A 18 -10.99 -7.72 -11.43
C PRO A 18 -10.15 -6.74 -12.27
N GLU A 19 -10.03 -5.49 -11.85
CA GLU A 19 -9.31 -4.44 -12.59
C GLU A 19 -7.83 -4.78 -12.79
N LEU A 20 -7.18 -5.38 -11.82
CA LEU A 20 -5.79 -5.82 -11.94
C LEU A 20 -5.67 -7.03 -12.87
N GLY A 21 -6.67 -7.93 -12.87
CA GLY A 21 -6.72 -9.07 -13.78
C GLY A 21 -6.87 -8.67 -15.25
N ASN A 22 -7.47 -7.52 -15.52
CA ASN A 22 -7.71 -7.00 -16.87
C ASN A 22 -6.51 -6.24 -17.47
N VAL A 23 -5.43 -6.06 -16.72
CA VAL A 23 -4.22 -5.38 -17.22
C VAL A 23 -3.54 -6.23 -18.29
N ASN A 24 -2.99 -5.58 -19.31
CA ASN A 24 -2.24 -6.28 -20.36
C ASN A 24 -0.96 -6.91 -19.77
N LYS A 25 -0.94 -8.23 -19.64
CA LYS A 25 0.18 -8.97 -19.05
C LYS A 25 1.51 -8.83 -19.79
N ASN A 26 1.50 -8.36 -21.04
CA ASN A 26 2.72 -8.18 -21.85
C ASN A 26 3.41 -6.83 -21.57
N GLN A 27 2.80 -5.96 -20.75
CA GLN A 27 3.43 -4.71 -20.35
C GLN A 27 4.63 -4.99 -19.45
N LEU A 28 5.77 -4.42 -19.85
CA LEU A 28 6.99 -4.51 -19.07
C LEU A 28 7.81 -3.23 -19.25
N GLY A 29 7.97 -2.50 -18.15
CA GLY A 29 8.76 -1.28 -18.11
C GLY A 29 9.72 -1.29 -16.91
N VAL A 30 10.88 -0.73 -17.08
CA VAL A 30 11.86 -0.48 -16.02
C VAL A 30 12.30 0.98 -16.10
N SER A 31 12.24 1.67 -14.98
CA SER A 31 12.77 3.03 -14.83
C SER A 31 13.67 3.08 -13.60
N ILE A 32 14.84 3.68 -13.74
CA ILE A 32 15.81 3.86 -12.65
C ILE A 32 16.04 5.36 -12.50
N PHE A 33 15.94 5.83 -11.27
CA PHE A 33 16.31 7.19 -10.90
C PHE A 33 17.42 7.11 -9.86
N THR A 34 18.56 7.75 -10.17
CA THR A 34 19.74 7.71 -9.32
C THR A 34 19.81 8.93 -8.39
N CYS A 35 20.54 8.82 -7.28
CA CYS A 35 20.71 9.92 -6.32
C CYS A 35 21.38 11.17 -6.90
N ASP A 36 22.10 11.05 -8.01
CA ASP A 36 22.69 12.18 -8.76
C ASP A 36 21.72 12.78 -9.80
N GLY A 37 20.45 12.37 -9.78
CA GLY A 37 19.39 12.93 -10.61
C GLY A 37 19.29 12.37 -12.02
N LYS A 38 20.05 11.33 -12.37
CA LYS A 38 19.94 10.69 -13.67
C LYS A 38 18.74 9.75 -13.72
N ARG A 39 18.06 9.73 -14.87
CA ARG A 39 16.93 8.85 -15.14
C ARG A 39 17.15 8.07 -16.42
N GLU A 40 17.04 6.76 -16.28
CA GLU A 40 17.05 5.83 -17.42
C GLU A 40 15.75 5.03 -17.43
N SER A 41 15.16 4.83 -18.60
CA SER A 41 13.88 4.14 -18.74
C SER A 41 13.86 3.29 -19.99
N VAL A 42 13.29 2.09 -19.91
CA VAL A 42 13.19 1.16 -21.02
C VAL A 42 11.86 0.38 -20.97
N GLY A 43 11.25 0.13 -22.13
CA GLY A 43 9.96 -0.56 -22.25
C GLY A 43 8.76 0.35 -21.98
N ASP A 44 7.70 -0.20 -21.40
CA ASP A 44 6.38 0.40 -21.31
C ASP A 44 6.24 1.40 -20.13
N THR A 45 7.27 2.21 -19.88
CA THR A 45 7.37 3.10 -18.71
C THR A 45 6.42 4.31 -18.74
N LYS A 46 5.64 4.49 -19.80
CA LYS A 46 4.63 5.54 -19.92
C LYS A 46 3.22 5.05 -19.63
N VAL A 47 3.04 3.75 -19.46
CA VAL A 47 1.74 3.18 -19.11
C VAL A 47 1.47 3.44 -17.62
N ARG A 48 0.33 4.05 -17.32
CA ARG A 48 -0.11 4.29 -15.95
C ARG A 48 -0.55 2.98 -15.30
N PHE A 49 -0.31 2.84 -14.01
CA PHE A 49 -0.75 1.74 -13.17
C PHE A 49 -0.99 2.27 -11.75
N THR A 50 -1.82 1.61 -10.98
CA THR A 50 -2.03 1.97 -9.58
C THR A 50 -0.86 1.47 -8.73
N ILE A 51 -0.44 2.29 -7.75
CA ILE A 51 0.75 2.01 -6.94
C ILE A 51 0.56 0.86 -5.96
N GLN A 52 -0.67 0.48 -5.67
CA GLN A 52 -1.03 -0.61 -4.78
C GLN A 52 -0.18 -0.58 -3.47
N SER A 53 0.47 -1.66 -3.12
CA SER A 53 1.28 -1.75 -1.90
C SER A 53 2.55 -0.88 -1.87
N ILE A 54 2.91 -0.20 -2.94
CA ILE A 54 3.96 0.84 -2.91
C ILE A 54 3.52 1.99 -1.99
N SER A 55 2.22 2.24 -1.89
CA SER A 55 1.61 3.23 -0.97
C SER A 55 2.06 3.08 0.49
N LYS A 56 2.38 1.87 0.95
CA LYS A 56 2.84 1.60 2.32
C LYS A 56 4.11 2.36 2.68
N VAL A 57 5.01 2.52 1.71
CA VAL A 57 6.26 3.28 1.90
C VAL A 57 5.95 4.76 2.12
N ILE A 58 5.04 5.32 1.32
CA ILE A 58 4.61 6.72 1.44
C ILE A 58 3.89 6.94 2.76
N THR A 59 2.94 6.07 3.09
CA THR A 59 2.18 6.12 4.36
C THR A 59 3.11 6.05 5.57
N LEU A 60 4.11 5.16 5.55
CA LEU A 60 5.11 5.07 6.62
C LEU A 60 5.94 6.36 6.72
N ALA A 61 6.41 6.90 5.60
CA ALA A 61 7.20 8.13 5.60
C ALA A 61 6.42 9.31 6.21
N VAL A 62 5.15 9.48 5.82
CA VAL A 62 4.27 10.51 6.36
C VAL A 62 3.99 10.27 7.85
N ALA A 63 3.76 9.03 8.26
CA ALA A 63 3.55 8.69 9.66
C ALA A 63 4.78 8.97 10.53
N LEU A 64 5.98 8.68 10.03
CA LEU A 64 7.22 9.02 10.74
C LEU A 64 7.40 10.54 10.89
N GLU A 65 7.03 11.31 9.87
CA GLU A 65 7.08 12.78 9.92
C GLU A 65 6.03 13.35 10.89
N LYS A 66 4.78 12.90 10.83
CA LYS A 66 3.65 13.47 11.58
C LYS A 66 3.55 12.96 13.02
N CYS A 67 3.81 11.67 13.25
CA CYS A 67 3.65 11.02 14.54
C CYS A 67 4.98 10.81 15.28
N GLY A 68 6.11 10.76 14.54
CA GLY A 68 7.41 10.44 15.04
C GLY A 68 7.67 8.94 15.22
N PHE A 69 8.93 8.57 15.29
CA PHE A 69 9.40 7.18 15.34
C PHE A 69 8.76 6.37 16.49
N TYR A 70 8.80 6.91 17.71
CA TYR A 70 8.32 6.19 18.90
C TYR A 70 6.82 5.87 18.82
N LYS A 71 6.01 6.79 18.29
CA LYS A 71 4.57 6.58 18.17
C LYS A 71 4.23 5.53 17.11
N VAL A 72 4.92 5.58 15.98
CA VAL A 72 4.73 4.60 14.89
C VAL A 72 5.08 3.19 15.36
N PHE A 73 6.19 3.01 16.04
CA PHE A 73 6.71 1.71 16.45
C PHE A 73 6.30 1.30 17.87
N GLU A 74 5.40 2.03 18.52
CA GLU A 74 4.78 1.63 19.79
C GLU A 74 3.91 0.37 19.64
N LYS A 75 3.16 0.28 18.53
CA LYS A 75 2.20 -0.81 18.26
C LYS A 75 2.39 -1.47 16.90
N VAL A 76 3.49 -1.21 16.22
CA VAL A 76 3.89 -1.87 14.97
C VAL A 76 5.37 -2.21 15.08
N GLY A 77 5.73 -3.46 14.87
CA GLY A 77 7.13 -3.91 14.96
C GLY A 77 7.97 -3.51 13.74
N MET A 78 9.22 -3.96 13.75
CA MET A 78 10.19 -3.74 12.66
C MET A 78 10.78 -5.06 12.14
N GLU A 79 10.20 -6.19 12.55
CA GLU A 79 10.74 -7.52 12.28
C GLU A 79 10.17 -8.11 10.98
N PRO A 80 10.94 -8.87 10.22
CA PRO A 80 10.41 -9.61 9.08
C PRO A 80 9.41 -10.67 9.57
N SER A 81 8.27 -10.76 8.89
CA SER A 81 7.23 -11.74 9.28
C SER A 81 7.56 -13.16 8.83
N GLY A 82 8.29 -13.31 7.71
CA GLY A 82 8.50 -14.62 7.05
C GLY A 82 7.23 -15.21 6.42
N ASP A 83 6.09 -14.51 6.50
CA ASP A 83 4.79 -14.93 5.96
C ASP A 83 4.37 -14.07 4.78
N ALA A 84 3.30 -14.50 4.08
CA ALA A 84 2.67 -13.67 3.07
C ALA A 84 2.19 -12.33 3.68
N PHE A 85 2.34 -11.25 2.92
CA PHE A 85 2.06 -9.87 3.37
C PHE A 85 0.60 -9.63 3.83
N ASN A 86 -0.31 -10.51 3.43
CA ASN A 86 -1.73 -10.48 3.79
C ASN A 86 -2.13 -11.59 4.78
N SER A 87 -1.16 -12.24 5.46
CA SER A 87 -1.43 -13.28 6.44
C SER A 87 -2.09 -12.71 7.70
N LEU A 88 -3.06 -13.44 8.23
CA LEU A 88 -3.72 -13.16 9.51
C LEU A 88 -3.13 -13.98 10.66
N VAL A 89 -2.51 -15.11 10.34
CA VAL A 89 -2.20 -16.18 11.31
C VAL A 89 -1.32 -15.69 12.45
N LYS A 90 -0.24 -14.98 12.15
CA LYS A 90 0.67 -14.51 13.19
C LYS A 90 0.11 -13.35 14.01
N LEU A 91 -0.72 -12.52 13.41
CA LEU A 91 -1.37 -11.43 14.13
C LEU A 91 -2.39 -11.96 15.15
N ASP A 92 -3.04 -13.08 14.83
CA ASP A 92 -4.02 -13.69 15.73
C ASP A 92 -3.36 -14.50 16.85
N VAL A 93 -2.38 -15.34 16.52
CA VAL A 93 -1.87 -16.42 17.40
C VAL A 93 -0.62 -16.04 18.18
N SER A 94 0.30 -15.27 17.59
CA SER A 94 1.66 -15.15 18.13
C SER A 94 2.14 -13.72 18.41
N SER A 95 1.33 -12.71 18.12
CA SER A 95 1.74 -11.32 18.31
C SER A 95 0.59 -10.43 18.73
N ASP A 96 0.84 -9.55 19.72
CA ASP A 96 -0.13 -8.54 20.14
C ASP A 96 -0.17 -7.34 19.17
N HIS A 97 0.76 -7.27 18.22
CA HIS A 97 0.89 -6.18 17.25
C HIS A 97 1.43 -6.67 15.90
N PRO A 98 1.22 -5.93 14.79
CA PRO A 98 1.80 -6.23 13.49
C PRO A 98 3.33 -6.26 13.51
N PHE A 99 3.93 -7.21 12.77
CA PHE A 99 5.39 -7.40 12.72
C PHE A 99 6.15 -6.23 12.11
N ASN A 100 5.60 -5.59 11.09
CA ASN A 100 6.24 -4.45 10.42
C ASN A 100 5.24 -3.65 9.57
N PRO A 101 5.63 -2.43 9.12
CA PRO A 101 4.79 -1.55 8.31
C PRO A 101 4.47 -2.04 6.89
N MET A 102 5.21 -3.01 6.37
CA MET A 102 5.11 -3.43 4.97
C MET A 102 4.12 -4.58 4.74
N ILE A 103 3.66 -5.23 5.79
CA ILE A 103 2.51 -6.17 5.72
C ILE A 103 1.18 -5.41 5.87
N ASN A 104 0.07 -5.99 5.41
CA ASN A 104 -1.22 -5.30 5.42
C ASN A 104 -1.65 -4.86 6.82
N SER A 105 -1.47 -5.70 7.83
CA SER A 105 -1.84 -5.35 9.19
C SER A 105 -1.07 -4.15 9.74
N GLY A 106 0.23 -4.07 9.50
CA GLY A 106 1.04 -2.92 9.90
C GLY A 106 0.69 -1.65 9.13
N ALA A 107 0.49 -1.75 7.82
CA ALA A 107 0.11 -0.60 7.00
C ALA A 107 -1.27 -0.05 7.39
N ILE A 108 -2.27 -0.92 7.64
CA ILE A 108 -3.60 -0.51 8.11
C ILE A 108 -3.50 0.15 9.51
N ALA A 109 -2.71 -0.42 10.43
CA ALA A 109 -2.47 0.19 11.74
C ALA A 109 -1.87 1.60 11.62
N ILE A 110 -0.83 1.77 10.78
CA ILE A 110 -0.19 3.08 10.56
C ILE A 110 -1.16 4.06 9.90
N THR A 111 -1.97 3.61 8.94
CA THR A 111 -3.00 4.46 8.32
C THR A 111 -3.97 5.03 9.37
N SER A 112 -4.35 4.24 10.38
CA SER A 112 -5.23 4.73 11.45
C SER A 112 -4.63 5.85 12.29
N TYR A 113 -3.30 5.89 12.45
CA TYR A 113 -2.62 6.97 13.17
C TYR A 113 -2.62 8.29 12.40
N LEU A 114 -2.74 8.22 11.09
CA LEU A 114 -2.76 9.39 10.21
C LEU A 114 -4.14 10.05 10.09
N LEU A 115 -5.24 9.31 10.29
CA LEU A 115 -6.60 9.83 10.13
C LEU A 115 -6.87 11.18 10.81
N PRO A 116 -6.46 11.40 12.09
CA PRO A 116 -6.69 12.68 12.75
C PRO A 116 -5.73 13.80 12.29
N LEU A 117 -4.74 13.50 11.48
CA LEU A 117 -3.62 14.40 11.16
C LEU A 117 -3.58 14.86 9.71
N VAL A 118 -4.09 14.01 8.79
CA VAL A 118 -4.03 14.26 7.34
C VAL A 118 -5.31 13.77 6.67
N SER A 119 -5.76 14.52 5.67
CA SER A 119 -6.82 14.09 4.75
C SER A 119 -6.24 13.24 3.61
N PHE A 120 -7.14 12.61 2.82
CA PHE A 120 -6.71 11.97 1.57
C PHE A 120 -6.08 12.97 0.59
N ASP A 121 -6.62 14.19 0.51
CA ASP A 121 -6.09 15.22 -0.38
C ASP A 121 -4.66 15.65 0.03
N ASP A 122 -4.37 15.71 1.34
CA ASP A 122 -3.00 15.95 1.83
C ASP A 122 -2.07 14.81 1.42
N MET A 123 -2.50 13.55 1.56
CA MET A 123 -1.72 12.37 1.17
C MET A 123 -1.47 12.33 -0.34
N LEU A 124 -2.47 12.68 -1.14
CA LEU A 124 -2.36 12.78 -2.60
C LEU A 124 -1.34 13.86 -2.99
N GLU A 125 -1.42 15.03 -2.38
CA GLU A 125 -0.50 16.12 -2.67
C GLU A 125 0.95 15.79 -2.26
N ILE A 126 1.15 15.18 -1.11
CA ILE A 126 2.47 14.67 -0.69
C ILE A 126 2.99 13.64 -1.70
N THR A 127 2.13 12.73 -2.17
CA THR A 127 2.52 11.73 -3.18
C THR A 127 2.94 12.40 -4.49
N ARG A 128 2.20 13.40 -4.96
CA ARG A 128 2.55 14.20 -6.16
C ARG A 128 3.90 14.87 -6.03
N GLN A 129 4.16 15.48 -4.87
CA GLN A 129 5.43 16.13 -4.60
C GLN A 129 6.61 15.13 -4.54
N LEU A 130 6.45 14.00 -3.87
CA LEU A 130 7.48 12.95 -3.81
C LEU A 130 7.80 12.36 -5.18
N CYS A 131 6.79 12.18 -6.01
CA CYS A 131 6.95 11.65 -7.36
C CYS A 131 7.31 12.72 -8.41
N MET A 132 7.24 14.00 -8.05
CA MET A 132 7.38 15.15 -8.98
C MET A 132 6.42 15.03 -10.18
N ASP A 133 5.20 14.54 -9.93
CA ASP A 133 4.16 14.34 -10.95
C ASP A 133 2.81 14.86 -10.43
N PRO A 134 2.36 16.03 -10.87
CA PRO A 134 1.09 16.61 -10.45
C PRO A 134 -0.13 15.88 -11.04
N ASP A 135 0.07 15.04 -12.05
CA ASP A 135 -1.01 14.33 -12.75
C ASP A 135 -1.39 12.99 -12.08
N ILE A 136 -0.81 12.67 -10.93
CA ILE A 136 -1.23 11.52 -10.13
C ILE A 136 -2.66 11.76 -9.65
N VAL A 137 -3.52 10.78 -9.91
CA VAL A 137 -4.93 10.79 -9.52
C VAL A 137 -5.33 9.40 -9.02
N MET A 138 -6.38 9.34 -8.23
CA MET A 138 -6.98 8.07 -7.81
C MET A 138 -7.76 7.45 -8.96
N ASP A 139 -7.52 6.17 -9.24
CA ASP A 139 -8.36 5.37 -10.14
C ASP A 139 -9.64 4.94 -9.41
N GLY A 140 -10.76 5.56 -9.78
CA GLY A 140 -12.05 5.30 -9.15
C GLY A 140 -12.58 3.88 -9.37
N ASN A 141 -12.23 3.22 -10.49
CA ASN A 141 -12.66 1.84 -10.75
C ASN A 141 -11.88 0.87 -9.86
N VAL A 142 -10.57 1.05 -9.77
CA VAL A 142 -9.72 0.24 -8.87
C VAL A 142 -10.15 0.43 -7.41
N TYR A 143 -10.37 1.68 -6.98
CA TYR A 143 -10.89 1.98 -5.63
C TYR A 143 -12.20 1.24 -5.35
N GLN A 144 -13.20 1.38 -6.22
CA GLN A 144 -14.51 0.75 -6.03
C GLN A 144 -14.42 -0.77 -6.01
N SER A 145 -13.59 -1.34 -6.89
CA SER A 145 -13.37 -2.77 -6.96
C SER A 145 -12.70 -3.29 -5.69
N GLU A 146 -11.66 -2.62 -5.20
CA GLU A 146 -10.98 -3.02 -3.97
C GLU A 146 -11.91 -2.90 -2.76
N MET A 147 -12.72 -1.85 -2.65
CA MET A 147 -13.74 -1.70 -1.60
C MET A 147 -14.76 -2.85 -1.60
N ASN A 148 -15.13 -3.37 -2.77
CA ASN A 148 -16.04 -4.51 -2.90
C ASN A 148 -15.38 -5.85 -2.53
N HIS A 149 -14.05 -5.96 -2.60
CA HIS A 149 -13.27 -7.18 -2.31
C HIS A 149 -12.46 -7.09 -1.00
N LEU A 150 -12.85 -6.22 -0.09
CA LEU A 150 -12.09 -5.83 1.10
C LEU A 150 -12.17 -6.81 2.28
N SER A 151 -12.84 -7.97 2.14
CA SER A 151 -13.17 -8.87 3.25
C SER A 151 -11.97 -9.24 4.12
N ARG A 152 -10.80 -9.50 3.52
CA ARG A 152 -9.59 -9.85 4.25
C ARG A 152 -9.01 -8.66 5.03
N ASN A 153 -8.96 -7.49 4.42
CA ASN A 153 -8.48 -6.27 5.10
C ASN A 153 -9.45 -5.81 6.18
N ARG A 154 -10.76 -6.03 6.02
CA ARG A 154 -11.76 -5.83 7.09
C ARG A 154 -11.48 -6.75 8.28
N ALA A 155 -11.24 -8.03 8.03
CA ALA A 155 -10.89 -8.97 9.11
C ALA A 155 -9.61 -8.54 9.85
N ILE A 156 -8.58 -8.09 9.13
CA ILE A 156 -7.36 -7.51 9.72
C ILE A 156 -7.71 -6.30 10.59
N ALA A 157 -8.47 -5.35 10.07
CA ALA A 157 -8.79 -4.11 10.77
C ALA A 157 -9.60 -4.34 12.05
N TYR A 158 -10.58 -5.24 12.02
CA TYR A 158 -11.33 -5.62 13.23
C TYR A 158 -10.48 -6.40 14.24
N LEU A 159 -9.53 -7.21 13.79
CA LEU A 159 -8.58 -7.85 14.69
C LEU A 159 -7.65 -6.82 15.35
N LEU A 160 -7.19 -5.81 14.60
CA LEU A 160 -6.41 -4.71 15.15
C LEU A 160 -7.23 -3.84 16.14
N GLU A 161 -8.52 -3.66 15.86
CA GLU A 161 -9.46 -2.99 16.76
C GLU A 161 -9.60 -3.76 18.06
N SER A 162 -9.84 -5.08 18.01
CA SER A 162 -9.97 -5.92 19.21
C SER A 162 -8.72 -5.95 20.08
N LYS A 163 -7.55 -5.66 19.51
CA LYS A 163 -6.27 -5.49 20.22
C LYS A 163 -6.02 -4.04 20.69
N GLY A 164 -6.96 -3.13 20.48
CA GLY A 164 -6.83 -1.71 20.85
C GLY A 164 -5.77 -0.94 20.08
N ILE A 165 -5.44 -1.38 18.85
CA ILE A 165 -4.50 -0.70 17.95
C ILE A 165 -5.23 0.34 17.12
N ILE A 166 -6.44 0.01 16.62
CA ILE A 166 -7.33 0.90 15.89
C ILE A 166 -8.53 1.21 16.79
N ALA A 167 -9.00 2.46 16.81
CA ALA A 167 -10.22 2.84 17.49
C ALA A 167 -11.44 2.28 16.75
N MET A 168 -12.47 1.85 17.49
CA MET A 168 -13.68 1.19 16.94
C MET A 168 -14.38 2.05 15.87
N ASP A 169 -14.51 3.33 16.13
CA ASP A 169 -15.17 4.30 15.26
C ASP A 169 -14.35 4.69 14.01
N SER A 170 -13.07 4.34 13.98
CA SER A 170 -12.16 4.70 12.88
C SER A 170 -11.85 3.57 11.90
N VAL A 171 -12.38 2.37 12.11
CA VAL A 171 -12.09 1.19 11.26
C VAL A 171 -12.45 1.44 9.80
N GLN A 172 -13.62 2.01 9.51
CA GLN A 172 -14.07 2.23 8.14
C GLN A 172 -13.28 3.35 7.46
N ASP A 173 -13.01 4.44 8.15
CA ASP A 173 -12.24 5.56 7.62
C ASP A 173 -10.76 5.15 7.39
N THR A 174 -10.21 4.29 8.27
CA THR A 174 -8.88 3.70 8.08
C THR A 174 -8.81 2.88 6.80
N LEU A 175 -9.80 2.03 6.56
CA LEU A 175 -9.85 1.20 5.37
C LEU A 175 -10.09 2.03 4.11
N ASP A 176 -10.93 3.05 4.18
CA ASP A 176 -11.16 3.97 3.07
C ASP A 176 -9.85 4.68 2.66
N LEU A 177 -9.15 5.30 3.60
CA LEU A 177 -7.88 5.96 3.33
C LEU A 177 -6.83 4.98 2.80
N TYR A 178 -6.73 3.78 3.40
CA TYR A 178 -5.82 2.73 2.95
C TYR A 178 -6.07 2.34 1.49
N VAL A 179 -7.32 2.12 1.10
CA VAL A 179 -7.69 1.72 -0.27
C VAL A 179 -7.49 2.87 -1.25
N ARG A 180 -7.83 4.10 -0.87
CA ARG A 180 -7.57 5.29 -1.71
C ARG A 180 -6.09 5.42 -2.03
N MET A 181 -5.21 5.21 -1.06
CA MET A 181 -3.77 5.24 -1.27
C MET A 181 -3.29 4.11 -2.18
N CYS A 182 -3.87 2.91 -2.11
CA CYS A 182 -3.55 1.82 -3.04
C CYS A 182 -4.00 2.12 -4.48
N SER A 183 -5.02 2.94 -4.64
CA SER A 183 -5.67 3.26 -5.93
C SER A 183 -5.09 4.50 -6.64
N LEU A 184 -4.00 5.10 -6.08
CA LEU A 184 -3.27 6.19 -6.73
C LEU A 184 -2.50 5.72 -7.96
#